data_5e24fc750af64a54c755c735bef75e3e
#
_entry.id   5e24fc750af64a54c755c735bef75e3e
#
_cell.length_a   1.000
_cell.length_b   1.000
_cell.length_c   1.000
_cell.angle_alpha   90.00
_cell.angle_beta   90.00
_cell.angle_gamma   90.00
#
_symmetry.space_group_name_H-M   'P 1'
#
loop_
_entity.id
_entity.type
_entity.pdbx_description
1 polymer ?
#
loop_
_entity_poly.entity_id
_entity_poly.type
_entity_poly.pdbx_seq_one_letter_code
_entity_poly.pdbx_strand_id
1 'polypeptide(L)'
;MIVVTGATGNVGRALVGMLVAAGEDVTAVARGIGGGDVPAGVRAVAADLGDPESLVPALEGAKALFLLVAGEDPVGILERAAAAGVARVVLLSSQGVGTRPGVYAHAARFEAAVAGSGLAFTVLRSGGMASNTLAWAGPVREHRTAAAPFAEVGLPFVDPDDVAAVAAAVLREDGHDGATYVLTGPTATTPRQRAAAIAEAIGEPVRFVEQTREEAYAQLGRFMPPAVVEGTLAILGEPTEEERRVGGDVERVLGRPAAAFGAWAARHAGAFR
;
A
#
# COMPACT_ATOMS: atom_id res chain seq x y z
N MET A 1 16.11 -14.47 -7.00
CA MET A 1 15.14 -13.64 -7.73
C MET A 1 13.90 -13.42 -6.87
N ILE A 2 13.41 -12.18 -6.83
CA ILE A 2 12.20 -11.76 -6.08
C ILE A 2 11.14 -11.31 -7.08
N VAL A 3 9.92 -11.82 -6.95
CA VAL A 3 8.77 -11.40 -7.76
C VAL A 3 7.99 -10.31 -7.00
N VAL A 4 7.71 -9.18 -7.66
CA VAL A 4 6.94 -8.08 -7.11
C VAL A 4 5.66 -7.89 -7.90
N THR A 5 4.51 -8.22 -7.32
CA THR A 5 3.19 -7.94 -7.93
C THR A 5 2.78 -6.50 -7.69
N GLY A 6 1.97 -5.93 -8.59
CA GLY A 6 1.61 -4.51 -8.53
C GLY A 6 2.80 -3.56 -8.70
N ALA A 7 3.81 -3.98 -9.46
CA ALA A 7 5.08 -3.28 -9.64
C ALA A 7 4.99 -1.85 -10.19
N THR A 8 3.88 -1.50 -10.83
CA THR A 8 3.62 -0.14 -11.35
C THR A 8 2.88 0.78 -10.35
N GLY A 9 2.45 0.22 -9.21
CA GLY A 9 1.74 0.95 -8.17
C GLY A 9 2.65 1.74 -7.22
N ASN A 10 2.05 2.48 -6.28
CA ASN A 10 2.76 3.36 -5.36
C ASN A 10 3.81 2.64 -4.50
N VAL A 11 3.47 1.48 -3.95
CA VAL A 11 4.40 0.67 -3.15
C VAL A 11 5.31 -0.17 -4.05
N GLY A 12 4.73 -0.85 -5.06
CA GLY A 12 5.47 -1.78 -5.90
C GLY A 12 6.62 -1.13 -6.67
N ARG A 13 6.40 0.07 -7.23
CA ARG A 13 7.45 0.82 -7.95
C ARG A 13 8.64 1.16 -7.04
N ALA A 14 8.37 1.66 -5.84
CA ALA A 14 9.39 1.95 -4.85
C ALA A 14 10.13 0.68 -4.41
N LEU A 15 9.39 -0.40 -4.17
CA LEU A 15 9.93 -1.70 -3.78
C LEU A 15 10.88 -2.26 -4.86
N VAL A 16 10.48 -2.24 -6.13
CA VAL A 16 11.33 -2.68 -7.25
C VAL A 16 12.63 -1.88 -7.26
N GLY A 17 12.56 -0.54 -7.14
CA GLY A 17 13.75 0.31 -7.10
C GLY A 17 14.68 0.00 -5.93
N MET A 18 14.12 -0.22 -4.73
CA MET A 18 14.89 -0.56 -3.52
C MET A 18 15.56 -1.92 -3.62
N LEU A 19 14.87 -2.94 -4.16
CA LEU A 19 15.43 -4.27 -4.35
C LEU A 19 16.57 -4.27 -5.38
N VAL A 20 16.41 -3.56 -6.49
CA VAL A 20 17.46 -3.38 -7.50
C VAL A 20 18.68 -2.67 -6.91
N ALA A 21 18.46 -1.59 -6.16
CA ALA A 21 19.54 -0.88 -5.48
C ALA A 21 20.30 -1.74 -4.45
N ALA A 22 19.61 -2.76 -3.90
CA ALA A 22 20.21 -3.74 -3.00
C ALA A 22 20.89 -4.93 -3.73
N GLY A 23 20.91 -4.93 -5.07
CA GLY A 23 21.55 -5.97 -5.88
C GLY A 23 20.71 -7.23 -6.09
N GLU A 24 19.39 -7.17 -5.82
CA GLU A 24 18.52 -8.31 -6.01
C GLU A 24 18.07 -8.47 -7.48
N ASP A 25 17.96 -9.70 -7.92
CA ASP A 25 17.25 -10.02 -9.18
C ASP A 25 15.75 -9.85 -8.98
N VAL A 26 15.12 -9.01 -9.78
CA VAL A 26 13.70 -8.67 -9.64
C VAL A 26 12.91 -9.00 -10.91
N THR A 27 11.78 -9.67 -10.74
CA THR A 27 10.72 -9.76 -11.74
C THR A 27 9.55 -8.89 -11.30
N ALA A 28 9.25 -7.87 -12.08
CA ALA A 28 8.16 -6.92 -11.86
C ALA A 28 6.89 -7.39 -12.58
N VAL A 29 5.78 -7.48 -11.86
CA VAL A 29 4.51 -8.00 -12.39
C VAL A 29 3.41 -6.95 -12.26
N ALA A 30 2.73 -6.66 -13.38
CA ALA A 30 1.48 -5.91 -13.42
C ALA A 30 0.72 -6.23 -14.73
N ARG A 31 -0.58 -5.91 -14.80
CA ARG A 31 -1.45 -6.27 -15.95
C ARG A 31 -1.00 -5.71 -17.30
N GLY A 32 -0.44 -4.53 -17.35
CA GLY A 32 -0.03 -3.86 -18.61
C GLY A 32 1.43 -3.42 -18.61
N ILE A 33 2.28 -4.08 -17.82
CA ILE A 33 3.69 -3.69 -17.65
C ILE A 33 4.52 -4.03 -18.88
N GLY A 34 5.42 -3.12 -19.26
CA GLY A 34 6.44 -3.33 -20.29
C GLY A 34 7.84 -2.95 -19.79
N GLY A 35 8.85 -3.23 -20.61
CA GLY A 35 10.24 -2.95 -20.23
C GLY A 35 10.56 -1.46 -19.97
N GLY A 36 9.74 -0.54 -20.51
CA GLY A 36 9.87 0.89 -20.25
C GLY A 36 9.33 1.37 -18.89
N ASP A 37 8.59 0.51 -18.19
CA ASP A 37 7.96 0.84 -16.91
C ASP A 37 8.83 0.49 -15.68
N VAL A 38 9.97 -0.15 -15.91
CA VAL A 38 10.85 -0.70 -14.88
C VAL A 38 12.31 -0.27 -15.09
N PRO A 39 13.14 -0.26 -14.03
CA PRO A 39 14.57 -0.01 -14.15
C PRO A 39 15.27 -1.01 -15.10
N ALA A 40 16.37 -0.58 -15.71
CA ALA A 40 17.20 -1.45 -16.53
C ALA A 40 17.63 -2.71 -15.75
N GLY A 41 17.56 -3.88 -16.39
CA GLY A 41 17.89 -5.17 -15.78
C GLY A 41 16.73 -5.84 -15.04
N VAL A 42 15.61 -5.17 -14.82
CA VAL A 42 14.41 -5.76 -14.23
C VAL A 42 13.60 -6.47 -15.32
N ARG A 43 13.23 -7.71 -15.06
CA ARG A 43 12.32 -8.47 -15.94
C ARG A 43 10.88 -8.01 -15.71
N ALA A 44 10.22 -7.49 -16.75
CA ALA A 44 8.80 -7.13 -16.73
C ALA A 44 7.96 -8.30 -17.26
N VAL A 45 6.93 -8.71 -16.53
CA VAL A 45 6.01 -9.78 -16.92
C VAL A 45 4.57 -9.29 -16.73
N ALA A 46 3.82 -9.26 -17.84
CA ALA A 46 2.39 -8.96 -17.77
C ALA A 46 1.63 -10.17 -17.24
N ALA A 47 0.95 -10.00 -16.10
CA ALA A 47 0.10 -11.02 -15.50
C ALA A 47 -1.02 -10.40 -14.67
N ASP A 48 -2.11 -11.16 -14.48
CA ASP A 48 -3.28 -10.77 -13.69
C ASP A 48 -3.42 -11.67 -12.46
N LEU A 49 -3.48 -11.10 -11.28
CA LEU A 49 -3.76 -11.84 -10.03
C LEU A 49 -5.16 -12.46 -10.00
N GLY A 50 -6.06 -12.06 -10.89
CA GLY A 50 -7.34 -12.72 -11.14
C GLY A 50 -7.23 -14.04 -11.90
N ASP A 51 -6.09 -14.29 -12.54
CA ASP A 51 -5.74 -15.53 -13.24
C ASP A 51 -4.40 -16.06 -12.72
N PRO A 52 -4.39 -16.98 -11.72
CA PRO A 52 -3.17 -17.53 -11.15
C PRO A 52 -2.23 -18.18 -12.17
N GLU A 53 -2.74 -18.74 -13.26
CA GLU A 53 -1.92 -19.35 -14.32
C GLU A 53 -1.06 -18.32 -15.05
N SER A 54 -1.55 -17.09 -15.20
CA SER A 54 -0.79 -16.01 -15.83
C SER A 54 0.50 -15.64 -15.07
N LEU A 55 0.60 -16.00 -13.77
CA LEU A 55 1.78 -15.76 -12.94
C LEU A 55 2.90 -16.76 -13.16
N VAL A 56 2.62 -17.95 -13.69
CA VAL A 56 3.60 -19.06 -13.82
C VAL A 56 4.91 -18.60 -14.46
N PRO A 57 4.91 -17.86 -15.61
CA PRO A 57 6.16 -17.39 -16.20
C PRO A 57 6.96 -16.42 -15.32
N ALA A 58 6.28 -15.63 -14.47
CA ALA A 58 6.95 -14.70 -13.55
C ALA A 58 7.57 -15.41 -12.35
N LEU A 59 7.00 -16.54 -11.94
CA LEU A 59 7.42 -17.29 -10.75
C LEU A 59 8.60 -18.25 -11.03
N GLU A 60 8.93 -18.53 -12.27
CA GLU A 60 10.05 -19.40 -12.64
C GLU A 60 11.37 -18.93 -12.02
N GLY A 61 11.97 -19.75 -11.11
CA GLY A 61 13.19 -19.45 -10.40
C GLY A 61 13.06 -18.45 -9.27
N ALA A 62 11.84 -18.03 -8.92
CA ALA A 62 11.59 -17.12 -7.79
C ALA A 62 11.91 -17.79 -6.44
N LYS A 63 12.49 -17.01 -5.53
CA LYS A 63 12.72 -17.42 -4.13
C LYS A 63 11.76 -16.73 -3.17
N ALA A 64 11.31 -15.54 -3.53
CA ALA A 64 10.36 -14.77 -2.72
C ALA A 64 9.33 -14.06 -3.60
N LEU A 65 8.15 -13.84 -3.04
CA LEU A 65 7.02 -13.18 -3.68
C LEU A 65 6.48 -12.05 -2.80
N PHE A 66 6.43 -10.84 -3.35
CA PHE A 66 5.60 -9.77 -2.79
C PHE A 66 4.23 -9.84 -3.43
N LEU A 67 3.19 -10.07 -2.63
CA LEU A 67 1.83 -10.31 -3.07
C LEU A 67 0.90 -9.16 -2.65
N LEU A 68 0.09 -8.66 -3.58
CA LEU A 68 -1.03 -7.77 -3.28
C LEU A 68 -2.31 -8.56 -3.02
N VAL A 69 -3.22 -7.97 -2.27
CA VAL A 69 -4.62 -8.42 -2.17
C VAL A 69 -5.35 -8.01 -3.44
N ALA A 70 -5.41 -8.91 -4.42
CA ALA A 70 -6.12 -8.73 -5.69
C ALA A 70 -6.46 -10.09 -6.32
N GLY A 71 -7.55 -10.15 -7.08
CA GLY A 71 -8.12 -11.40 -7.58
C GLY A 71 -8.99 -12.10 -6.52
N GLU A 72 -9.52 -13.26 -6.85
CA GLU A 72 -10.46 -14.01 -5.99
C GLU A 72 -9.90 -15.35 -5.49
N ASP A 73 -8.76 -15.80 -6.03
CA ASP A 73 -8.16 -17.10 -5.74
C ASP A 73 -6.75 -16.98 -5.14
N PRO A 74 -6.62 -16.58 -3.87
CA PRO A 74 -5.32 -16.52 -3.20
C PRO A 74 -4.66 -17.91 -3.06
N VAL A 75 -5.44 -18.97 -2.95
CA VAL A 75 -4.92 -20.34 -2.81
C VAL A 75 -4.25 -20.75 -4.10
N GLY A 76 -4.90 -20.57 -5.25
CA GLY A 76 -4.31 -20.88 -6.54
C GLY A 76 -3.02 -20.11 -6.82
N ILE A 77 -2.95 -18.83 -6.45
CA ILE A 77 -1.69 -18.05 -6.54
C ILE A 77 -0.58 -18.69 -5.72
N LEU A 78 -0.85 -19.06 -4.47
CA LEU A 78 0.15 -19.62 -3.55
C LEU A 78 0.57 -21.04 -3.94
N GLU A 79 -0.33 -21.86 -4.49
CA GLU A 79 -0.01 -23.17 -5.05
C GLU A 79 0.96 -23.04 -6.23
N ARG A 80 0.76 -22.09 -7.15
CA ARG A 80 1.70 -21.81 -8.26
C ARG A 80 3.04 -21.30 -7.73
N ALA A 81 3.03 -20.44 -6.71
CA ALA A 81 4.27 -19.97 -6.09
C ALA A 81 5.04 -21.13 -5.44
N ALA A 82 4.37 -22.00 -4.67
CA ALA A 82 4.98 -23.15 -4.04
C ALA A 82 5.53 -24.15 -5.10
N ALA A 83 4.76 -24.45 -6.15
CA ALA A 83 5.19 -25.32 -7.24
C ALA A 83 6.42 -24.79 -7.98
N ALA A 84 6.57 -23.46 -8.09
CA ALA A 84 7.74 -22.81 -8.69
C ALA A 84 8.96 -22.74 -7.75
N GLY A 85 8.83 -23.18 -6.47
CA GLY A 85 9.91 -23.18 -5.48
C GLY A 85 10.10 -21.86 -4.74
N VAL A 86 9.08 -21.01 -4.70
CA VAL A 86 9.03 -19.83 -3.82
C VAL A 86 9.08 -20.34 -2.37
N ALA A 87 9.98 -19.78 -1.58
CA ALA A 87 10.13 -20.14 -0.16
C ALA A 87 9.48 -19.13 0.79
N ARG A 88 9.32 -17.88 0.35
CA ARG A 88 8.84 -16.77 1.20
C ARG A 88 7.82 -15.91 0.47
N VAL A 89 6.72 -15.55 1.16
CA VAL A 89 5.70 -14.62 0.67
C VAL A 89 5.55 -13.46 1.63
N VAL A 90 5.57 -12.23 1.10
CA VAL A 90 5.22 -11.02 1.84
C VAL A 90 3.92 -10.47 1.27
N LEU A 91 2.88 -10.48 2.09
CA LEU A 91 1.55 -10.02 1.70
C LEU A 91 1.35 -8.56 2.11
N LEU A 92 1.04 -7.68 1.17
CA LEU A 92 0.54 -6.34 1.48
C LEU A 92 -0.97 -6.41 1.73
N SER A 93 -1.34 -6.32 2.99
CA SER A 93 -2.71 -6.35 3.50
C SER A 93 -3.12 -4.98 4.06
N SER A 94 -4.22 -4.93 4.80
CA SER A 94 -4.77 -3.72 5.40
C SER A 94 -4.88 -3.84 6.92
N GLN A 95 -4.63 -2.75 7.65
CA GLN A 95 -4.92 -2.64 9.07
C GLN A 95 -6.40 -2.98 9.36
N GLY A 96 -7.29 -2.69 8.42
CA GLY A 96 -8.71 -2.98 8.52
C GLY A 96 -9.06 -4.46 8.74
N VAL A 97 -8.18 -5.40 8.37
CA VAL A 97 -8.38 -6.83 8.68
C VAL A 97 -8.44 -7.07 10.19
N GLY A 98 -7.62 -6.36 10.97
CA GLY A 98 -7.62 -6.47 12.44
C GLY A 98 -8.73 -5.66 13.10
N THR A 99 -9.10 -4.51 12.54
CA THR A 99 -10.01 -3.55 13.20
C THR A 99 -11.46 -3.65 12.74
N ARG A 100 -11.70 -4.08 11.47
CA ARG A 100 -13.03 -4.18 10.86
C ARG A 100 -13.15 -5.42 9.98
N PRO A 101 -13.03 -6.65 10.54
CA PRO A 101 -12.88 -7.88 9.76
C PRO A 101 -14.06 -8.13 8.79
N GLY A 102 -15.28 -7.72 9.13
CA GLY A 102 -16.44 -7.87 8.23
C GLY A 102 -16.32 -7.06 6.94
N VAL A 103 -15.71 -5.87 6.99
CA VAL A 103 -15.49 -5.02 5.81
C VAL A 103 -14.30 -5.53 4.99
N TYR A 104 -13.27 -6.04 5.66
CA TYR A 104 -12.02 -6.48 5.04
C TYR A 104 -11.95 -8.00 4.86
N ALA A 105 -13.10 -8.67 4.77
CA ALA A 105 -13.19 -10.14 4.62
C ALA A 105 -12.38 -10.65 3.41
N HIS A 106 -12.33 -9.90 2.30
CA HIS A 106 -11.54 -10.26 1.14
C HIS A 106 -10.04 -10.30 1.47
N ALA A 107 -9.49 -9.27 2.11
CA ALA A 107 -8.09 -9.25 2.53
C ALA A 107 -7.80 -10.32 3.61
N ALA A 108 -8.74 -10.59 4.51
CA ALA A 108 -8.62 -11.64 5.52
C ALA A 108 -8.50 -13.04 4.88
N ARG A 109 -9.16 -13.29 3.74
CA ARG A 109 -8.99 -14.54 2.99
C ARG A 109 -7.56 -14.71 2.47
N PHE A 110 -6.92 -13.62 2.00
CA PHE A 110 -5.51 -13.65 1.58
C PHE A 110 -4.59 -13.93 2.78
N GLU A 111 -4.80 -13.29 3.92
CA GLU A 111 -4.02 -13.56 5.12
C GLU A 111 -4.16 -15.03 5.57
N ALA A 112 -5.39 -15.55 5.58
CA ALA A 112 -5.62 -16.96 5.91
C ALA A 112 -4.95 -17.91 4.90
N ALA A 113 -4.97 -17.59 3.60
CA ALA A 113 -4.35 -18.39 2.58
C ALA A 113 -2.82 -18.41 2.72
N VAL A 114 -2.15 -17.28 2.97
CA VAL A 114 -0.69 -17.27 3.18
C VAL A 114 -0.30 -18.03 4.43
N ALA A 115 -1.05 -17.89 5.53
CA ALA A 115 -0.81 -18.64 6.77
C ALA A 115 -1.00 -20.16 6.61
N GLY A 116 -1.90 -20.58 5.72
CA GLY A 116 -2.16 -21.99 5.41
C GLY A 116 -1.31 -22.59 4.29
N SER A 117 -0.48 -21.78 3.62
CA SER A 117 0.24 -22.21 2.39
C SER A 117 1.42 -23.15 2.62
N GLY A 118 1.95 -23.21 3.86
CA GLY A 118 3.20 -23.92 4.18
C GLY A 118 4.47 -23.18 3.77
N LEU A 119 4.35 -21.98 3.16
CA LEU A 119 5.47 -21.10 2.84
C LEU A 119 5.82 -20.24 4.06
N ALA A 120 7.08 -19.81 4.19
CA ALA A 120 7.41 -18.73 5.13
C ALA A 120 6.65 -17.46 4.71
N PHE A 121 5.99 -16.77 5.66
CA PHE A 121 5.18 -15.63 5.29
C PHE A 121 5.32 -14.45 6.26
N THR A 122 5.11 -13.25 5.74
CA THR A 122 4.97 -12.02 6.53
C THR A 122 3.77 -11.23 6.02
N VAL A 123 2.94 -10.73 6.93
CA VAL A 123 1.80 -9.87 6.59
C VAL A 123 2.11 -8.43 6.95
N LEU A 124 1.97 -7.53 5.97
CA LEU A 124 2.11 -6.08 6.14
C LEU A 124 0.72 -5.44 6.12
N ARG A 125 0.15 -5.16 7.28
CA ARG A 125 -1.14 -4.46 7.41
C ARG A 125 -0.92 -2.96 7.35
N SER A 126 -1.06 -2.38 6.16
CA SER A 126 -0.94 -0.93 5.99
C SER A 126 -2.15 -0.19 6.55
N GLY A 127 -1.91 0.89 7.29
CA GLY A 127 -2.89 1.94 7.54
C GLY A 127 -3.21 2.75 6.29
N GLY A 128 -3.88 3.89 6.44
CA GLY A 128 -4.11 4.83 5.34
C GLY A 128 -2.79 5.29 4.72
N MET A 129 -2.64 5.20 3.41
CA MET A 129 -1.42 5.62 2.72
C MET A 129 -1.45 7.12 2.38
N ALA A 130 -0.33 7.81 2.56
CA ALA A 130 -0.17 9.22 2.19
C ALA A 130 -0.50 9.47 0.70
N SER A 131 -0.21 8.52 -0.18
CA SER A 131 -0.54 8.58 -1.61
C SER A 131 -2.03 8.66 -1.93
N ASN A 132 -2.94 8.30 -1.00
CA ASN A 132 -4.37 8.51 -1.20
C ASN A 132 -4.71 9.99 -1.37
N THR A 133 -3.84 10.87 -0.85
CA THR A 133 -3.98 12.34 -0.97
C THR A 133 -3.71 12.84 -2.41
N LEU A 134 -3.12 12.03 -3.29
CA LEU A 134 -2.99 12.36 -4.72
C LEU A 134 -4.34 12.54 -5.42
N ALA A 135 -5.43 12.06 -4.83
CA ALA A 135 -6.79 12.39 -5.30
C ALA A 135 -7.08 13.90 -5.29
N TRP A 136 -6.34 14.69 -4.50
CA TRP A 136 -6.45 16.16 -4.47
C TRP A 136 -5.58 16.84 -5.52
N ALA A 137 -4.70 16.13 -6.24
CA ALA A 137 -3.72 16.73 -7.15
C ALA A 137 -4.38 17.58 -8.24
N GLY A 138 -5.41 17.07 -8.92
CA GLY A 138 -6.17 17.84 -9.93
C GLY A 138 -6.81 19.10 -9.34
N PRO A 139 -7.70 18.99 -8.33
CA PRO A 139 -8.33 20.16 -7.72
C PRO A 139 -7.33 21.17 -7.11
N VAL A 140 -6.19 20.72 -6.60
CA VAL A 140 -5.16 21.64 -6.10
C VAL A 140 -4.48 22.37 -7.26
N ARG A 141 -4.10 21.70 -8.34
CA ARG A 141 -3.52 22.36 -9.52
C ARG A 141 -4.45 23.37 -10.14
N GLU A 142 -5.71 23.02 -10.31
CA GLU A 142 -6.67 23.84 -11.08
C GLU A 142 -7.30 24.96 -10.25
N HIS A 143 -7.54 24.69 -8.95
CA HIS A 143 -8.37 25.56 -8.12
C HIS A 143 -7.77 25.90 -6.76
N ARG A 144 -6.54 25.45 -6.47
CA ARG A 144 -5.90 25.58 -5.15
C ARG A 144 -6.82 25.12 -4.01
N THR A 145 -7.53 24.00 -4.24
CA THR A 145 -8.54 23.49 -3.28
C THR A 145 -8.33 22.00 -3.04
N ALA A 146 -8.31 21.61 -1.77
CA ALA A 146 -8.37 20.23 -1.31
C ALA A 146 -9.69 20.00 -0.58
N ALA A 147 -10.36 18.88 -0.83
CA ALA A 147 -11.63 18.56 -0.20
C ALA A 147 -11.63 17.15 0.36
N ALA A 148 -12.13 16.99 1.59
CA ALA A 148 -12.33 15.71 2.24
C ALA A 148 -13.38 15.82 3.35
N PRO A 149 -14.04 14.71 3.74
CA PRO A 149 -14.90 14.68 4.91
C PRO A 149 -14.08 14.66 6.20
N PHE A 150 -14.73 14.94 7.33
CA PHE A 150 -14.19 14.79 8.68
C PHE A 150 -12.87 15.55 8.91
N ALA A 151 -12.91 16.85 8.65
CA ALA A 151 -11.76 17.76 8.63
C ALA A 151 -10.78 17.64 9.79
N GLU A 152 -11.29 17.29 10.99
CA GLU A 152 -10.53 17.27 12.25
C GLU A 152 -10.22 15.85 12.75
N VAL A 153 -10.60 14.79 12.01
CA VAL A 153 -10.30 13.41 12.40
C VAL A 153 -8.89 13.04 11.96
N GLY A 154 -8.01 12.84 12.93
CA GLY A 154 -6.61 12.47 12.69
C GLY A 154 -6.42 10.96 12.56
N LEU A 155 -5.66 10.53 11.54
CA LEU A 155 -5.20 9.16 11.32
C LEU A 155 -3.70 9.15 10.98
N PRO A 156 -2.95 8.10 11.37
CA PRO A 156 -1.52 8.02 11.13
C PRO A 156 -1.22 7.47 9.71
N PHE A 157 -1.32 8.33 8.70
CA PHE A 157 -1.06 7.95 7.30
C PHE A 157 0.40 7.57 7.08
N VAL A 158 0.64 6.39 6.53
CA VAL A 158 1.97 5.88 6.24
C VAL A 158 2.44 6.30 4.84
N ASP A 159 3.72 6.58 4.73
CA ASP A 159 4.38 6.80 3.44
C ASP A 159 4.48 5.46 2.67
N PRO A 160 4.05 5.38 1.40
CA PRO A 160 4.25 4.18 0.59
C PRO A 160 5.72 3.73 0.48
N ASP A 161 6.67 4.67 0.54
CA ASP A 161 8.10 4.35 0.52
C ASP A 161 8.53 3.61 1.80
N ASP A 162 7.94 3.92 2.96
CA ASP A 162 8.18 3.16 4.19
C ASP A 162 7.59 1.75 4.11
N VAL A 163 6.39 1.61 3.52
CA VAL A 163 5.80 0.29 3.27
C VAL A 163 6.70 -0.54 2.35
N ALA A 164 7.21 0.07 1.28
CA ALA A 164 8.15 -0.57 0.35
C ALA A 164 9.47 -0.93 1.02
N ALA A 165 10.02 -0.06 1.88
CA ALA A 165 11.26 -0.32 2.61
C ALA A 165 11.10 -1.49 3.59
N VAL A 166 9.97 -1.53 4.35
CA VAL A 166 9.65 -2.69 5.21
C VAL A 166 9.52 -3.95 4.37
N ALA A 167 8.80 -3.90 3.25
CA ALA A 167 8.66 -5.04 2.34
C ALA A 167 10.03 -5.53 1.83
N ALA A 168 10.92 -4.61 1.43
CA ALA A 168 12.28 -4.94 0.97
C ALA A 168 13.11 -5.62 2.07
N ALA A 169 13.03 -5.13 3.32
CA ALA A 169 13.73 -5.72 4.46
C ALA A 169 13.22 -7.16 4.71
N VAL A 170 11.91 -7.36 4.88
CA VAL A 170 11.34 -8.67 5.23
C VAL A 170 11.41 -9.69 4.08
N LEU A 171 11.55 -9.25 2.82
CA LEU A 171 11.80 -10.15 1.69
C LEU A 171 13.22 -10.71 1.70
N ARG A 172 14.19 -9.97 2.25
CA ARG A 172 15.64 -10.25 2.19
C ARG A 172 16.21 -10.79 3.48
N GLU A 173 15.64 -10.43 4.60
CA GLU A 173 16.14 -10.74 5.94
C GLU A 173 15.38 -11.92 6.56
N ASP A 174 16.02 -12.62 7.48
CA ASP A 174 15.39 -13.68 8.26
C ASP A 174 14.77 -13.13 9.56
N GLY A 175 13.95 -13.94 10.23
CA GLY A 175 13.33 -13.58 11.51
C GLY A 175 11.97 -12.91 11.40
N HIS A 176 11.39 -12.85 10.19
CA HIS A 176 10.08 -12.25 9.94
C HIS A 176 8.98 -13.27 9.63
N ASP A 177 9.30 -14.55 9.64
CA ASP A 177 8.33 -15.61 9.35
C ASP A 177 7.21 -15.65 10.41
N GLY A 178 5.96 -15.76 9.93
CA GLY A 178 4.76 -15.73 10.75
C GLY A 178 4.41 -14.34 11.34
N ALA A 179 5.23 -13.32 11.06
CA ALA A 179 5.01 -11.98 11.61
C ALA A 179 3.90 -11.21 10.88
N THR A 180 3.17 -10.41 11.65
CA THR A 180 2.24 -9.40 11.14
C THR A 180 2.68 -8.03 11.64
N TYR A 181 2.95 -7.10 10.73
CA TYR A 181 3.36 -5.73 11.02
C TYR A 181 2.25 -4.75 10.66
N VAL A 182 1.90 -3.84 11.58
CA VAL A 182 0.95 -2.75 11.33
C VAL A 182 1.72 -1.48 11.00
N LEU A 183 1.67 -1.08 9.74
CA LEU A 183 2.48 0.01 9.21
C LEU A 183 1.69 1.32 9.22
N THR A 184 2.14 2.27 10.03
CA THR A 184 1.53 3.60 10.18
C THR A 184 2.58 4.70 10.03
N GLY A 185 2.12 5.92 9.78
CA GLY A 185 2.97 7.11 9.90
C GLY A 185 3.33 7.42 11.37
N PRO A 186 4.28 8.33 11.60
CA PRO A 186 4.81 8.63 12.93
C PRO A 186 3.87 9.51 13.77
N THR A 187 2.86 10.11 13.14
CA THR A 187 1.87 10.98 13.81
C THR A 187 0.52 10.90 13.10
N ALA A 188 -0.55 11.03 13.87
CA ALA A 188 -1.88 11.22 13.30
C ALA A 188 -1.98 12.60 12.63
N THR A 189 -2.50 12.66 11.40
CA THR A 189 -2.72 13.89 10.65
C THR A 189 -4.16 14.00 10.21
N THR A 190 -4.77 15.17 10.43
CA THR A 190 -6.13 15.46 9.95
C THR A 190 -6.13 15.81 8.45
N PRO A 191 -7.28 15.71 7.74
CA PRO A 191 -7.39 16.19 6.37
C PRO A 191 -6.93 17.66 6.21
N ARG A 192 -7.31 18.52 7.14
CA ARG A 192 -6.90 19.94 7.14
C ARG A 192 -5.39 20.11 7.29
N GLN A 193 -4.75 19.35 8.18
CA GLN A 193 -3.30 19.37 8.35
C GLN A 193 -2.56 18.85 7.12
N ARG A 194 -3.09 17.81 6.45
CA ARG A 194 -2.50 17.32 5.19
C ARG A 194 -2.60 18.34 4.06
N ALA A 195 -3.73 19.07 3.96
CA ALA A 195 -3.87 20.17 3.00
C ALA A 195 -2.88 21.31 3.28
N ALA A 196 -2.66 21.65 4.55
CA ALA A 196 -1.66 22.65 4.96
C ALA A 196 -0.23 22.20 4.61
N ALA A 197 0.12 20.93 4.85
CA ALA A 197 1.43 20.37 4.47
C ALA A 197 1.66 20.38 2.95
N ILE A 198 0.62 20.16 2.14
CA ILE A 198 0.71 20.31 0.67
C ILE A 198 0.92 21.77 0.30
N ALA A 199 0.20 22.72 0.92
CA ALA A 199 0.37 24.15 0.69
C ALA A 199 1.82 24.59 0.98
N GLU A 200 2.39 24.14 2.09
CA GLU A 200 3.80 24.38 2.44
C GLU A 200 4.75 23.79 1.38
N ALA A 201 4.51 22.54 0.96
CA ALA A 201 5.34 21.85 -0.03
C ALA A 201 5.36 22.52 -1.41
N ILE A 202 4.23 23.10 -1.85
CA ILE A 202 4.16 23.82 -3.13
C ILE A 202 4.53 25.29 -3.02
N GLY A 203 4.59 25.86 -1.81
CA GLY A 203 4.85 27.28 -1.56
C GLY A 203 3.67 28.20 -1.85
N GLU A 204 2.46 27.67 -1.99
CA GLU A 204 1.24 28.39 -2.33
C GLU A 204 0.08 27.97 -1.41
N PRO A 205 -0.86 28.89 -1.08
CA PRO A 205 -1.99 28.56 -0.24
C PRO A 205 -2.92 27.54 -0.92
N VAL A 206 -3.37 26.53 -0.14
CA VAL A 206 -4.39 25.58 -0.54
C VAL A 206 -5.58 25.73 0.39
N ARG A 207 -6.74 26.04 -0.19
CA ARG A 207 -7.99 26.13 0.56
C ARG A 207 -8.50 24.72 0.84
N PHE A 208 -8.73 24.40 2.12
CA PHE A 208 -9.40 23.18 2.49
C PHE A 208 -10.92 23.38 2.56
N VAL A 209 -11.67 22.46 1.96
CA VAL A 209 -13.14 22.43 2.00
C VAL A 209 -13.56 21.11 2.64
N GLU A 210 -14.33 21.20 3.71
CA GLU A 210 -14.90 20.01 4.31
C GLU A 210 -16.11 19.54 3.50
N GLN A 211 -16.06 18.29 3.06
CA GLN A 211 -17.16 17.64 2.37
C GLN A 211 -18.16 17.05 3.37
N THR A 212 -19.42 17.00 3.01
CA THR A 212 -20.37 16.18 3.76
C THR A 212 -20.06 14.69 3.56
N ARG A 213 -20.59 13.85 4.44
CA ARG A 213 -20.45 12.39 4.31
C ARG A 213 -21.06 11.89 2.99
N GLU A 214 -22.20 12.47 2.59
CA GLU A 214 -22.92 12.14 1.35
C GLU A 214 -22.10 12.49 0.10
N GLU A 215 -21.47 13.66 0.07
CA GLU A 215 -20.57 14.07 -1.02
C GLU A 215 -19.37 13.13 -1.14
N ALA A 216 -18.76 12.79 -0.01
CA ALA A 216 -17.64 11.85 0.03
C ALA A 216 -18.08 10.44 -0.39
N TYR A 217 -19.26 9.99 0.04
CA TYR A 217 -19.83 8.72 -0.39
C TYR A 217 -20.02 8.67 -1.91
N ALA A 218 -20.61 9.71 -2.50
CA ALA A 218 -20.82 9.80 -3.94
C ALA A 218 -19.50 9.83 -4.73
N GLN A 219 -18.46 10.48 -4.19
CA GLN A 219 -17.14 10.53 -4.80
C GLN A 219 -16.45 9.16 -4.76
N LEU A 220 -16.39 8.49 -3.62
CA LEU A 220 -15.75 7.19 -3.44
C LEU A 220 -16.49 6.09 -4.19
N GLY A 221 -17.82 6.16 -4.26
CA GLY A 221 -18.65 5.21 -4.98
C GLY A 221 -18.42 5.12 -6.50
N ARG A 222 -17.64 6.06 -7.06
CA ARG A 222 -17.20 5.98 -8.47
C ARG A 222 -16.11 4.92 -8.67
N PHE A 223 -15.42 4.50 -7.60
CA PHE A 223 -14.22 3.66 -7.65
C PHE A 223 -14.31 2.42 -6.75
N MET A 224 -15.26 2.39 -5.81
CA MET A 224 -15.37 1.36 -4.78
C MET A 224 -16.81 0.83 -4.68
N PRO A 225 -16.97 -0.47 -4.36
CA PRO A 225 -18.30 -1.02 -4.02
C PRO A 225 -18.89 -0.36 -2.77
N PRO A 226 -20.23 -0.29 -2.65
CA PRO A 226 -20.90 0.40 -1.54
C PRO A 226 -20.43 -0.01 -0.14
N ALA A 227 -20.25 -1.30 0.13
CA ALA A 227 -19.80 -1.80 1.42
C ALA A 227 -18.38 -1.32 1.77
N VAL A 228 -17.50 -1.18 0.77
CA VAL A 228 -16.12 -0.67 0.95
C VAL A 228 -16.15 0.83 1.21
N VAL A 229 -17.04 1.58 0.52
CA VAL A 229 -17.24 3.02 0.76
C VAL A 229 -17.69 3.26 2.21
N GLU A 230 -18.68 2.53 2.68
CA GLU A 230 -19.18 2.64 4.05
C GLU A 230 -18.07 2.34 5.08
N GLY A 231 -17.33 1.26 4.88
CA GLY A 231 -16.20 0.92 5.75
C GLY A 231 -15.11 1.98 5.76
N THR A 232 -14.79 2.53 4.59
CA THR A 232 -13.81 3.62 4.45
C THR A 232 -14.27 4.87 5.19
N LEU A 233 -15.51 5.30 4.99
CA LEU A 233 -16.07 6.47 5.66
C LEU A 233 -16.17 6.28 7.18
N ALA A 234 -16.46 5.06 7.64
CA ALA A 234 -16.46 4.74 9.06
C ALA A 234 -15.05 4.87 9.67
N ILE A 235 -14.00 4.41 8.98
CA ILE A 235 -12.60 4.60 9.43
C ILE A 235 -12.23 6.10 9.45
N LEU A 236 -12.62 6.84 8.40
CA LEU A 236 -12.25 8.25 8.27
C LEU A 236 -12.99 9.15 9.28
N GLY A 237 -14.24 8.83 9.64
CA GLY A 237 -15.08 9.65 10.51
C GLY A 237 -15.08 9.20 11.97
N GLU A 238 -15.12 7.90 12.20
CA GLU A 238 -15.25 7.28 13.53
C GLU A 238 -14.20 6.17 13.71
N PRO A 239 -12.90 6.50 13.61
CA PRO A 239 -11.85 5.52 13.78
C PRO A 239 -11.82 4.99 15.23
N THR A 240 -11.55 3.70 15.36
CA THR A 240 -11.29 3.05 16.65
C THR A 240 -9.99 3.57 17.27
N GLU A 241 -9.75 3.28 18.54
CA GLU A 241 -8.47 3.58 19.20
C GLU A 241 -7.29 2.92 18.49
N GLU A 242 -7.49 1.69 18.00
CA GLU A 242 -6.46 0.93 17.29
C GLU A 242 -6.15 1.56 15.91
N GLU A 243 -7.14 2.05 15.20
CA GLU A 243 -6.96 2.76 13.91
C GLU A 243 -6.26 4.13 14.09
N ARG A 244 -6.40 4.76 15.25
CA ARG A 244 -5.71 6.00 15.61
C ARG A 244 -4.29 5.78 16.14
N ARG A 245 -3.97 4.56 16.56
CA ARG A 245 -2.69 4.26 17.21
C ARG A 245 -1.55 4.42 16.23
N VAL A 246 -0.54 5.18 16.64
CA VAL A 246 0.76 5.23 15.96
C VAL A 246 1.52 3.95 16.33
N GLY A 247 1.81 3.13 15.33
CA GLY A 247 2.55 1.88 15.49
C GLY A 247 4.07 2.10 15.45
N GLY A 248 4.80 1.21 16.12
CA GLY A 248 6.28 1.20 16.11
C GLY A 248 6.89 0.23 15.09
N ASP A 249 6.09 -0.43 14.24
CA ASP A 249 6.58 -1.54 13.41
C ASP A 249 7.51 -1.09 12.28
N VAL A 250 7.28 0.10 11.71
CA VAL A 250 8.22 0.68 10.73
C VAL A 250 9.60 0.86 11.36
N GLU A 251 9.65 1.48 12.56
CA GLU A 251 10.91 1.71 13.26
C GLU A 251 11.55 0.40 13.72
N ARG A 252 10.76 -0.56 14.19
CA ARG A 252 11.24 -1.88 14.61
C ARG A 252 11.93 -2.64 13.48
N VAL A 253 11.39 -2.57 12.26
CA VAL A 253 11.96 -3.28 11.11
C VAL A 253 13.10 -2.50 10.48
N LEU A 254 12.98 -1.17 10.36
CA LEU A 254 13.93 -0.35 9.59
C LEU A 254 15.03 0.30 10.44
N GLY A 255 14.94 0.24 11.79
CA GLY A 255 15.86 0.94 12.69
C GLY A 255 15.79 2.48 12.61
N ARG A 256 14.77 3.02 11.96
CA ARG A 256 14.49 4.45 11.86
C ARG A 256 13.00 4.73 11.96
N PRO A 257 12.58 5.90 12.43
CA PRO A 257 11.15 6.26 12.45
C PRO A 257 10.55 6.31 11.05
N ALA A 258 9.23 6.12 10.96
CA ALA A 258 8.46 6.34 9.75
C ALA A 258 8.55 7.80 9.29
N ALA A 259 8.44 8.04 7.99
CA ALA A 259 8.46 9.37 7.41
C ALA A 259 7.18 10.14 7.75
N ALA A 260 7.32 11.42 8.10
CA ALA A 260 6.19 12.29 8.34
C ALA A 260 5.46 12.64 7.03
N PHE A 261 4.14 12.89 7.10
CA PHE A 261 3.34 13.27 5.93
C PHE A 261 3.92 14.48 5.18
N GLY A 262 4.45 15.49 5.90
CA GLY A 262 5.08 16.67 5.29
C GLY A 262 6.27 16.31 4.40
N ALA A 263 7.09 15.32 4.79
CA ALA A 263 8.20 14.84 3.98
C ALA A 263 7.70 14.16 2.69
N TRP A 264 6.65 13.35 2.77
CA TRP A 264 5.97 12.80 1.60
C TRP A 264 5.42 13.91 0.68
N ALA A 265 4.72 14.90 1.23
CA ALA A 265 4.17 16.02 0.48
C ALA A 265 5.27 16.82 -0.27
N ALA A 266 6.40 17.06 0.38
CA ALA A 266 7.55 17.74 -0.24
C ALA A 266 8.11 16.97 -1.44
N ARG A 267 8.27 15.63 -1.33
CA ARG A 267 8.73 14.80 -2.45
C ARG A 267 7.75 14.75 -3.61
N HIS A 268 6.45 14.91 -3.33
CA HIS A 268 5.37 14.85 -4.32
C HIS A 268 4.81 16.22 -4.71
N ALA A 269 5.46 17.32 -4.32
CA ALA A 269 5.01 18.68 -4.59
C ALA A 269 4.70 18.91 -6.08
N GLY A 270 5.47 18.30 -6.99
CA GLY A 270 5.24 18.37 -8.43
C GLY A 270 3.87 17.86 -8.89
N ALA A 271 3.23 16.97 -8.16
CA ALA A 271 1.89 16.47 -8.48
C ALA A 271 0.80 17.51 -8.21
N PHE A 272 1.06 18.50 -7.34
CA PHE A 272 0.10 19.50 -6.85
C PHE A 272 0.33 20.92 -7.42
N ARG A 273 1.39 21.13 -8.22
CA ARG A 273 1.73 22.39 -8.88
C ARG A 273 1.03 22.60 -10.20
#